data_95d3cdf88cd338aa90e2f7e74c1ee68d
#
_entry.id   95d3cdf88cd338aa90e2f7e74c1ee68d
#
_cell.length_a   1.000
_cell.length_b   1.000
_cell.length_c   1.000
_cell.angle_alpha   90.00
_cell.angle_beta   90.00
_cell.angle_gamma   90.00
#
_symmetry.space_group_name_H-M   'P 1'
#
loop_
_entity.id
_entity.type
_entity.pdbx_description
1 polymer ?
#
loop_
_entity_poly.entity_id
_entity_poly.type
_entity_poly.pdbx_seq_one_letter_code
_entity_poly.pdbx_strand_id
1 'polypeptide(L)'
;MHETLTLLILKKHMDIQITATANRTLEIEAAAITGLQKFIDTPFIEAVKAIYTTEGRLVVSGIGKSAIIAQKIVATCNSTGTPALFLHAADAIHGDSGMINKHDLVLIISKSGESPEIKNLVQLVNGFGNFIIAMVGNTESFLARHAKWVINTTVDKEACAHNLAPTSSTTAQMAMGDAMAMCLMELKKVKASDFAKFHPGGNLGKRLTLTAGQMAQVNPKPSVHAGTPLKEVIIVISKNRLGAAVVIDENEKVLGIITDGDIRRMLENHSSIQELTAATIFHAGPITIGPDTLAVEALALMEQKDISQLIVAQDNTFVGMIHIHDLMKEGIL
;
A
#
# COMPACT_ATOMS: atom_id res chain seq x y z
N MET A 1 5.68 -25.85 -49.25
CA MET A 1 4.56 -24.89 -49.29
C MET A 1 3.29 -25.40 -48.58
N HIS A 2 2.91 -26.68 -48.73
CA HIS A 2 1.74 -27.27 -48.05
C HIS A 2 1.91 -27.38 -46.53
N GLU A 3 3.07 -27.82 -46.02
CA GLU A 3 3.37 -27.92 -44.58
C GLU A 3 3.34 -26.56 -43.84
N THR A 4 3.83 -25.50 -44.49
CA THR A 4 3.85 -24.15 -43.92
C THR A 4 2.43 -23.58 -43.77
N LEU A 5 1.54 -23.87 -44.73
CA LEU A 5 0.13 -23.42 -44.66
C LEU A 5 -0.64 -24.18 -43.60
N THR A 6 -0.42 -25.48 -43.44
CA THR A 6 -1.04 -26.31 -42.40
C THR A 6 -0.63 -25.86 -41.01
N LEU A 7 0.66 -25.55 -40.79
CA LEU A 7 1.16 -24.99 -39.53
C LEU A 7 0.56 -23.63 -39.21
N LEU A 8 0.38 -22.74 -40.19
CA LEU A 8 -0.24 -21.43 -40.03
C LEU A 8 -1.74 -21.53 -39.62
N ILE A 9 -2.47 -22.47 -40.27
CA ILE A 9 -3.89 -22.72 -39.94
C ILE A 9 -4.04 -23.28 -38.52
N LEU A 10 -3.20 -24.26 -38.15
CA LEU A 10 -3.19 -24.83 -36.79
C LEU A 10 -2.87 -23.77 -35.74
N LYS A 11 -1.87 -22.92 -35.99
CA LYS A 11 -1.51 -21.81 -35.06
C LYS A 11 -2.66 -20.84 -34.90
N LYS A 12 -3.32 -20.41 -35.99
CA LYS A 12 -4.47 -19.51 -35.94
C LYS A 12 -5.67 -20.14 -35.21
N HIS A 13 -5.90 -21.42 -35.36
CA HIS A 13 -6.95 -22.14 -34.65
C HIS A 13 -6.68 -22.19 -33.12
N MET A 14 -5.42 -22.46 -32.76
CA MET A 14 -4.97 -22.46 -31.36
C MET A 14 -5.09 -21.08 -30.72
N ASP A 15 -4.72 -20.00 -31.43
CA ASP A 15 -4.86 -18.63 -30.92
C ASP A 15 -6.34 -18.27 -30.63
N ILE A 16 -7.25 -18.66 -31.55
CA ILE A 16 -8.69 -18.46 -31.39
C ILE A 16 -9.21 -19.23 -30.14
N GLN A 17 -8.79 -20.48 -29.98
CA GLN A 17 -9.20 -21.32 -28.87
C GLN A 17 -8.68 -20.77 -27.53
N ILE A 18 -7.44 -20.31 -27.47
CA ILE A 18 -6.83 -19.68 -26.28
C ILE A 18 -7.63 -18.45 -25.89
N THR A 19 -7.88 -17.53 -26.83
CA THR A 19 -8.61 -16.28 -26.59
C THR A 19 -10.04 -16.56 -26.11
N ALA A 20 -10.76 -17.46 -26.77
CA ALA A 20 -12.13 -17.82 -26.37
C ALA A 20 -12.18 -18.46 -24.98
N THR A 21 -11.22 -19.31 -24.64
CA THR A 21 -11.14 -19.95 -23.31
C THR A 21 -10.82 -18.94 -22.23
N ALA A 22 -9.87 -18.03 -22.46
CA ALA A 22 -9.52 -16.99 -21.52
C ALA A 22 -10.69 -16.05 -21.21
N ASN A 23 -11.35 -15.53 -22.26
CA ASN A 23 -12.52 -14.65 -22.10
C ASN A 23 -13.65 -15.35 -21.33
N ARG A 24 -14.00 -16.57 -21.71
CA ARG A 24 -15.03 -17.35 -21.00
C ARG A 24 -14.68 -17.57 -19.52
N THR A 25 -13.41 -17.81 -19.21
CA THR A 25 -12.96 -17.96 -17.81
C THR A 25 -13.19 -16.68 -17.02
N LEU A 26 -12.76 -15.55 -17.56
CA LEU A 26 -12.94 -14.25 -16.92
C LEU A 26 -14.42 -13.88 -16.74
N GLU A 27 -15.26 -14.16 -17.74
CA GLU A 27 -16.71 -13.93 -17.65
C GLU A 27 -17.36 -14.77 -16.54
N ILE A 28 -17.00 -16.04 -16.42
CA ILE A 28 -17.54 -16.93 -15.36
C ILE A 28 -17.10 -16.46 -13.98
N GLU A 29 -15.84 -16.07 -13.81
CA GLU A 29 -15.33 -15.58 -12.52
C GLU A 29 -15.93 -14.23 -12.14
N ALA A 30 -16.08 -13.30 -13.10
CA ALA A 30 -16.75 -12.02 -12.87
C ALA A 30 -18.21 -12.20 -12.45
N ALA A 31 -18.93 -13.14 -13.11
CA ALA A 31 -20.30 -13.48 -12.73
C ALA A 31 -20.38 -14.08 -11.31
N ALA A 32 -19.40 -14.92 -10.92
CA ALA A 32 -19.31 -15.48 -9.59
C ALA A 32 -19.14 -14.40 -8.53
N ILE A 33 -18.25 -13.41 -8.76
CA ILE A 33 -18.07 -12.26 -7.85
C ILE A 33 -19.36 -11.43 -7.74
N THR A 34 -19.97 -11.08 -8.86
CA THR A 34 -21.21 -10.30 -8.87
C THR A 34 -22.34 -11.04 -8.13
N GLY A 35 -22.39 -12.35 -8.27
CA GLY A 35 -23.35 -13.21 -7.58
C GLY A 35 -23.21 -13.23 -6.06
N LEU A 36 -22.08 -12.80 -5.49
CA LEU A 36 -21.88 -12.71 -4.04
C LEU A 36 -22.73 -11.62 -3.38
N GLN A 37 -23.12 -10.59 -4.11
CA GLN A 37 -23.88 -9.45 -3.56
C GLN A 37 -25.15 -9.90 -2.83
N LYS A 38 -25.83 -10.95 -3.32
CA LYS A 38 -27.04 -11.51 -2.69
C LYS A 38 -26.77 -12.20 -1.35
N PHE A 39 -25.52 -12.47 -1.02
CA PHE A 39 -25.08 -13.12 0.22
C PHE A 39 -24.50 -12.14 1.25
N ILE A 40 -24.58 -10.82 0.98
CA ILE A 40 -24.29 -9.78 1.98
C ILE A 40 -25.56 -9.62 2.84
N ASP A 41 -25.73 -10.52 3.74
CA ASP A 41 -26.93 -10.73 4.57
C ASP A 41 -26.63 -10.52 6.07
N THR A 42 -27.60 -10.83 6.92
CA THR A 42 -27.45 -10.71 8.37
C THR A 42 -26.27 -11.51 8.95
N PRO A 43 -26.05 -12.80 8.61
CA PRO A 43 -24.87 -13.55 9.03
C PRO A 43 -23.54 -12.90 8.65
N PHE A 44 -23.41 -12.35 7.44
CA PHE A 44 -22.21 -11.61 7.04
C PHE A 44 -22.01 -10.37 7.92
N ILE A 45 -23.06 -9.57 8.11
CA ILE A 45 -23.00 -8.34 8.92
C ILE A 45 -22.62 -8.67 10.37
N GLU A 46 -23.21 -9.70 10.95
CA GLU A 46 -22.93 -10.14 12.32
C GLU A 46 -21.50 -10.65 12.48
N ALA A 47 -20.99 -11.43 11.50
CA ALA A 47 -19.61 -11.88 11.50
C ALA A 47 -18.62 -10.70 11.47
N VAL A 48 -18.86 -9.71 10.60
CA VAL A 48 -18.02 -8.49 10.54
C VAL A 48 -18.07 -7.72 11.86
N LYS A 49 -19.25 -7.55 12.47
CA LYS A 49 -19.40 -6.91 13.78
C LYS A 49 -18.66 -7.68 14.88
N ALA A 50 -18.74 -9.00 14.89
CA ALA A 50 -18.03 -9.84 15.84
C ALA A 50 -16.52 -9.66 15.74
N ILE A 51 -15.97 -9.63 14.51
CA ILE A 51 -14.54 -9.37 14.29
C ILE A 51 -14.16 -7.95 14.72
N TYR A 52 -15.04 -6.97 14.48
CA TYR A 52 -14.80 -5.58 14.87
C TYR A 52 -14.73 -5.41 16.40
N THR A 53 -15.56 -6.15 17.15
CA THR A 53 -15.71 -6.01 18.61
C THR A 53 -14.87 -6.99 19.42
N THR A 54 -14.22 -7.99 18.78
CA THR A 54 -13.40 -8.96 19.52
C THR A 54 -12.18 -8.31 20.15
N GLU A 55 -11.82 -8.74 21.34
CA GLU A 55 -10.56 -8.42 22.01
C GLU A 55 -9.39 -9.31 21.52
N GLY A 56 -9.73 -10.37 20.78
CA GLY A 56 -8.77 -11.30 20.19
C GLY A 56 -8.39 -10.92 18.76
N ARG A 57 -7.85 -11.91 18.05
CA ARG A 57 -7.42 -11.82 16.65
C ARG A 57 -8.36 -12.62 15.77
N LEU A 58 -8.29 -12.39 14.46
CA LEU A 58 -8.91 -13.24 13.46
C LEU A 58 -7.92 -14.35 13.05
N VAL A 59 -8.22 -15.60 13.43
CA VAL A 59 -7.47 -16.77 12.96
C VAL A 59 -8.15 -17.27 11.69
N VAL A 60 -7.46 -17.24 10.55
CA VAL A 60 -8.04 -17.69 9.28
C VAL A 60 -7.42 -19.02 8.88
N SER A 61 -8.27 -20.01 8.61
CA SER A 61 -7.82 -21.36 8.31
C SER A 61 -8.47 -21.92 7.03
N GLY A 62 -7.79 -22.87 6.43
CA GLY A 62 -8.25 -23.62 5.26
C GLY A 62 -7.26 -24.73 4.93
N ILE A 63 -7.60 -25.51 3.86
CA ILE A 63 -6.73 -26.54 3.32
C ILE A 63 -6.59 -26.40 1.79
N GLY A 64 -5.45 -26.80 1.24
CA GLY A 64 -5.18 -26.75 -0.19
C GLY A 64 -5.30 -25.31 -0.76
N LYS A 65 -6.09 -25.11 -1.83
CA LYS A 65 -6.27 -23.78 -2.44
C LYS A 65 -6.95 -22.79 -1.50
N SER A 66 -7.89 -23.24 -0.65
CA SER A 66 -8.52 -22.38 0.37
C SER A 66 -7.53 -21.92 1.44
N ALA A 67 -6.45 -22.67 1.73
CA ALA A 67 -5.38 -22.22 2.61
C ALA A 67 -4.60 -21.05 2.01
N ILE A 68 -4.35 -21.05 0.70
CA ILE A 68 -3.70 -19.94 0.00
C ILE A 68 -4.58 -18.67 0.06
N ILE A 69 -5.90 -18.84 -0.12
CA ILE A 69 -6.85 -17.73 0.02
C ILE A 69 -6.88 -17.22 1.47
N ALA A 70 -6.85 -18.11 2.47
CA ALA A 70 -6.75 -17.74 3.88
C ALA A 70 -5.51 -16.87 4.17
N GLN A 71 -4.35 -17.24 3.65
CA GLN A 71 -3.12 -16.43 3.77
C GLN A 71 -3.29 -15.05 3.14
N LYS A 72 -3.92 -14.97 1.96
CA LYS A 72 -4.20 -13.67 1.31
C LYS A 72 -5.12 -12.81 2.16
N ILE A 73 -6.17 -13.36 2.73
CA ILE A 73 -7.11 -12.63 3.60
C ILE A 73 -6.39 -12.13 4.87
N VAL A 74 -5.56 -12.96 5.48
CA VAL A 74 -4.71 -12.56 6.63
C VAL A 74 -3.81 -11.38 6.27
N ALA A 75 -3.12 -11.46 5.13
CA ALA A 75 -2.26 -10.36 4.67
C ALA A 75 -3.05 -9.06 4.47
N THR A 76 -4.24 -9.13 3.86
CA THR A 76 -5.13 -7.97 3.68
C THR A 76 -5.60 -7.41 5.02
N CYS A 77 -6.05 -8.25 5.95
CA CYS A 77 -6.50 -7.83 7.28
C CYS A 77 -5.38 -7.10 8.05
N ASN A 78 -4.18 -7.68 8.08
CA ASN A 78 -3.03 -7.09 8.76
C ASN A 78 -2.64 -5.74 8.13
N SER A 79 -2.66 -5.65 6.80
CA SER A 79 -2.37 -4.39 6.08
C SER A 79 -3.41 -3.30 6.34
N THR A 80 -4.64 -3.67 6.70
CA THR A 80 -5.77 -2.75 6.90
C THR A 80 -6.17 -2.58 8.36
N GLY A 81 -5.28 -2.97 9.31
CA GLY A 81 -5.44 -2.70 10.73
C GLY A 81 -6.34 -3.69 11.49
N THR A 82 -6.58 -4.87 10.93
CA THR A 82 -7.23 -5.98 11.63
C THR A 82 -6.22 -7.09 11.91
N PRO A 83 -5.80 -7.30 13.18
CA PRO A 83 -4.85 -8.34 13.53
C PRO A 83 -5.37 -9.71 13.14
N ALA A 84 -4.63 -10.43 12.29
CA ALA A 84 -5.03 -11.75 11.80
C ALA A 84 -3.83 -12.70 11.75
N LEU A 85 -4.11 -14.00 11.91
CA LEU A 85 -3.14 -15.10 11.83
C LEU A 85 -3.63 -16.17 10.87
N PHE A 86 -2.71 -16.81 10.19
CA PHE A 86 -2.98 -18.00 9.38
C PHE A 86 -2.73 -19.27 10.19
N LEU A 87 -3.68 -20.22 10.13
CA LEU A 87 -3.57 -21.57 10.67
C LEU A 87 -3.91 -22.57 9.56
N HIS A 88 -2.93 -23.40 9.16
CA HIS A 88 -3.23 -24.45 8.19
C HIS A 88 -4.06 -25.57 8.83
N ALA A 89 -5.17 -25.96 8.20
CA ALA A 89 -6.12 -26.90 8.83
C ALA A 89 -5.51 -28.28 9.13
N ALA A 90 -4.55 -28.76 8.33
CA ALA A 90 -3.87 -30.02 8.59
C ALA A 90 -2.86 -29.92 9.75
N ASP A 91 -2.18 -28.75 9.89
CA ASP A 91 -1.15 -28.58 10.93
C ASP A 91 -1.78 -28.31 12.30
N ALA A 92 -3.02 -27.83 12.33
CA ALA A 92 -3.79 -27.57 13.54
C ALA A 92 -3.86 -28.79 14.48
N ILE A 93 -4.02 -30.01 13.92
CA ILE A 93 -4.09 -31.25 14.70
C ILE A 93 -2.70 -31.73 15.16
N HIS A 94 -1.62 -31.13 14.69
CA HIS A 94 -0.25 -31.47 15.04
C HIS A 94 0.43 -30.47 15.99
N GLY A 95 -0.38 -29.59 16.61
CA GLY A 95 0.09 -28.67 17.66
C GLY A 95 -0.09 -27.19 17.35
N ASP A 96 -0.19 -26.80 16.07
CA ASP A 96 -0.30 -25.37 15.67
C ASP A 96 -1.59 -24.71 16.19
N SER A 97 -2.60 -25.50 16.55
CA SER A 97 -3.78 -24.99 17.25
C SER A 97 -3.47 -24.28 18.58
N GLY A 98 -2.32 -24.54 19.19
CA GLY A 98 -1.85 -23.83 20.37
C GLY A 98 -1.67 -22.33 20.17
N MET A 99 -1.67 -21.83 18.91
CA MET A 99 -1.66 -20.38 18.63
C MET A 99 -3.01 -19.68 18.89
N ILE A 100 -4.11 -20.45 18.99
CA ILE A 100 -5.46 -19.90 19.20
C ILE A 100 -5.61 -19.46 20.64
N ASN A 101 -5.91 -18.18 20.87
CA ASN A 101 -6.18 -17.63 22.19
C ASN A 101 -7.68 -17.60 22.49
N LYS A 102 -8.04 -17.50 23.77
CA LYS A 102 -9.42 -17.54 24.28
C LYS A 102 -10.40 -16.58 23.58
N HIS A 103 -9.95 -15.40 23.16
CA HIS A 103 -10.81 -14.38 22.57
C HIS A 103 -10.69 -14.30 21.04
N ASP A 104 -9.90 -15.18 20.43
CA ASP A 104 -9.75 -15.23 18.97
C ASP A 104 -11.04 -15.75 18.32
N LEU A 105 -11.36 -15.20 17.15
CA LEU A 105 -12.41 -15.72 16.27
C LEU A 105 -11.74 -16.53 15.16
N VAL A 106 -12.32 -17.68 14.81
CA VAL A 106 -11.74 -18.58 13.82
C VAL A 106 -12.58 -18.58 12.55
N LEU A 107 -12.07 -18.01 11.46
CA LEU A 107 -12.64 -18.05 10.12
C LEU A 107 -12.10 -19.27 9.39
N ILE A 108 -12.96 -20.24 9.10
CA ILE A 108 -12.62 -21.46 8.36
C ILE A 108 -13.18 -21.37 6.94
N ILE A 109 -12.29 -21.50 5.96
CA ILE A 109 -12.62 -21.40 4.53
C ILE A 109 -12.61 -22.77 3.89
N SER A 110 -13.74 -23.19 3.33
CA SER A 110 -13.85 -24.46 2.62
C SER A 110 -15.01 -24.45 1.63
N LYS A 111 -14.78 -24.80 0.36
CA LYS A 111 -15.87 -24.91 -0.63
C LYS A 111 -16.90 -25.95 -0.20
N SER A 112 -16.48 -27.17 0.13
CA SER A 112 -17.37 -28.27 0.51
C SER A 112 -17.81 -28.22 1.98
N GLY A 113 -16.91 -27.75 2.89
CA GLY A 113 -17.12 -27.80 4.33
C GLY A 113 -17.14 -29.20 4.94
N GLU A 114 -16.67 -30.22 4.20
CA GLU A 114 -16.84 -31.64 4.54
C GLU A 114 -15.52 -32.44 4.63
N SER A 115 -14.36 -31.86 4.30
CA SER A 115 -13.12 -32.63 4.34
C SER A 115 -12.75 -33.05 5.77
N PRO A 116 -12.04 -34.18 5.93
CA PRO A 116 -11.66 -34.69 7.25
C PRO A 116 -10.88 -33.67 8.09
N GLU A 117 -9.96 -32.93 7.47
CA GLU A 117 -9.14 -31.92 8.14
C GLU A 117 -10.00 -30.78 8.68
N ILE A 118 -11.00 -30.35 7.90
CA ILE A 118 -11.94 -29.29 8.32
C ILE A 118 -12.81 -29.80 9.48
N LYS A 119 -13.30 -31.04 9.43
CA LYS A 119 -14.09 -31.64 10.52
C LYS A 119 -13.28 -31.70 11.82
N ASN A 120 -12.02 -32.14 11.74
CA ASN A 120 -11.12 -32.21 12.89
C ASN A 120 -10.84 -30.81 13.47
N LEU A 121 -10.58 -29.82 12.60
CA LEU A 121 -10.37 -28.44 13.02
C LEU A 121 -11.58 -27.86 13.73
N VAL A 122 -12.79 -28.08 13.18
CA VAL A 122 -14.05 -27.63 13.80
C VAL A 122 -14.23 -28.22 15.21
N GLN A 123 -13.99 -29.52 15.38
CA GLN A 123 -14.10 -30.17 16.69
C GLN A 123 -13.09 -29.59 17.68
N LEU A 124 -11.87 -29.33 17.23
CA LEU A 124 -10.79 -28.79 18.04
C LEU A 124 -11.10 -27.36 18.49
N VAL A 125 -11.54 -26.49 17.57
CA VAL A 125 -11.90 -25.07 17.86
C VAL A 125 -13.10 -25.01 18.83
N ASN A 126 -14.11 -25.84 18.62
CA ASN A 126 -15.25 -25.95 19.54
C ASN A 126 -14.81 -26.44 20.92
N GLY A 127 -13.83 -27.37 21.01
CA GLY A 127 -13.25 -27.83 22.26
C GLY A 127 -12.53 -26.71 23.04
N PHE A 128 -11.98 -25.72 22.36
CA PHE A 128 -11.37 -24.52 22.99
C PHE A 128 -12.41 -23.47 23.41
N GLY A 129 -13.67 -23.61 22.94
CA GLY A 129 -14.72 -22.66 23.21
C GLY A 129 -14.68 -21.39 22.34
N ASN A 130 -13.90 -21.39 21.27
CA ASN A 130 -13.84 -20.29 20.32
C ASN A 130 -15.00 -20.33 19.33
N PHE A 131 -15.47 -19.16 18.90
CA PHE A 131 -16.51 -19.08 17.88
C PHE A 131 -15.92 -19.24 16.46
N ILE A 132 -16.65 -20.01 15.65
CA ILE A 132 -16.31 -20.27 14.25
C ILE A 132 -17.16 -19.38 13.34
N ILE A 133 -16.50 -18.77 12.36
CA ILE A 133 -17.10 -18.17 11.17
C ILE A 133 -16.82 -19.15 10.02
N ALA A 134 -17.86 -19.66 9.36
CA ALA A 134 -17.70 -20.53 8.19
C ALA A 134 -17.80 -19.72 6.91
N MET A 135 -16.79 -19.76 6.06
CA MET A 135 -16.86 -19.25 4.68
C MET A 135 -16.95 -20.46 3.74
N VAL A 136 -18.14 -20.73 3.22
CA VAL A 136 -18.44 -22.00 2.54
C VAL A 136 -19.19 -21.80 1.23
N GLY A 137 -18.98 -22.72 0.29
CA GLY A 137 -19.80 -22.89 -0.90
C GLY A 137 -21.03 -23.80 -0.69
N ASN A 138 -21.05 -24.59 0.39
CA ASN A 138 -22.18 -25.43 0.78
C ASN A 138 -22.65 -25.06 2.19
N THR A 139 -23.76 -24.35 2.28
CA THR A 139 -24.35 -23.88 3.54
C THR A 139 -24.94 -24.97 4.41
N GLU A 140 -25.14 -26.19 3.86
CA GLU A 140 -25.63 -27.38 4.59
C GLU A 140 -24.52 -28.30 5.06
N SER A 141 -23.25 -27.86 4.92
CA SER A 141 -22.08 -28.65 5.25
C SER A 141 -21.87 -28.83 6.76
N PHE A 142 -21.02 -29.80 7.13
CA PHE A 142 -20.62 -30.00 8.52
C PHE A 142 -20.04 -28.70 9.13
N LEU A 143 -19.16 -28.00 8.42
CA LEU A 143 -18.58 -26.73 8.87
C LEU A 143 -19.68 -25.69 9.13
N ALA A 144 -20.62 -25.52 8.19
CA ALA A 144 -21.68 -24.53 8.32
C ALA A 144 -22.60 -24.81 9.54
N ARG A 145 -22.96 -26.09 9.77
CA ARG A 145 -23.81 -26.48 10.91
C ARG A 145 -23.15 -26.28 12.28
N HIS A 146 -21.84 -26.21 12.34
CA HIS A 146 -21.08 -26.05 13.60
C HIS A 146 -20.49 -24.66 13.78
N ALA A 147 -20.72 -23.75 12.84
CA ALA A 147 -20.30 -22.36 12.92
C ALA A 147 -21.38 -21.48 13.53
N LYS A 148 -20.94 -20.41 14.21
CA LYS A 148 -21.87 -19.40 14.73
C LYS A 148 -22.39 -18.48 13.64
N TRP A 149 -21.55 -18.16 12.62
CA TRP A 149 -21.92 -17.36 11.46
C TRP A 149 -21.49 -18.06 10.20
N VAL A 150 -22.35 -18.04 9.18
CA VAL A 150 -22.09 -18.67 7.88
C VAL A 150 -22.06 -17.60 6.80
N ILE A 151 -20.89 -17.41 6.20
CA ILE A 151 -20.67 -16.55 5.04
C ILE A 151 -20.76 -17.42 3.79
N ASN A 152 -21.80 -17.20 3.01
CA ASN A 152 -22.06 -17.97 1.81
C ASN A 152 -21.19 -17.47 0.64
N THR A 153 -20.40 -18.38 0.05
CA THR A 153 -19.59 -18.14 -1.16
C THR A 153 -19.91 -19.17 -2.26
N THR A 154 -21.16 -19.59 -2.33
CA THR A 154 -21.64 -20.51 -3.37
C THR A 154 -21.46 -19.89 -4.75
N VAL A 155 -20.87 -20.65 -5.66
CA VAL A 155 -20.76 -20.32 -7.08
C VAL A 155 -21.48 -21.35 -7.93
N ASP A 156 -22.02 -20.95 -9.07
CA ASP A 156 -22.79 -21.85 -9.94
C ASP A 156 -21.91 -22.94 -10.53
N LYS A 157 -20.70 -22.59 -10.95
CA LYS A 157 -19.71 -23.52 -11.54
C LYS A 157 -18.29 -22.99 -11.44
N GLU A 158 -17.34 -23.91 -11.55
CA GLU A 158 -15.94 -23.54 -11.80
C GLU A 158 -15.74 -23.16 -13.27
N ALA A 159 -14.75 -22.28 -13.54
CA ALA A 159 -14.45 -21.85 -14.90
C ALA A 159 -13.75 -22.94 -15.73
N CYS A 160 -13.20 -23.99 -15.12
CA CYS A 160 -12.59 -25.09 -15.84
C CYS A 160 -13.63 -25.95 -16.56
N ALA A 161 -13.26 -26.50 -17.72
CA ALA A 161 -14.14 -27.25 -18.60
C ALA A 161 -14.86 -28.44 -17.91
N HIS A 162 -14.22 -29.02 -16.89
CA HIS A 162 -14.72 -30.20 -16.17
C HIS A 162 -15.39 -29.85 -14.83
N ASN A 163 -15.51 -28.57 -14.49
CA ASN A 163 -16.03 -28.11 -13.20
C ASN A 163 -15.29 -28.69 -11.96
N LEU A 164 -13.99 -29.01 -12.12
CA LEU A 164 -13.18 -29.70 -11.09
C LEU A 164 -12.15 -28.77 -10.43
N ALA A 165 -11.42 -28.00 -11.24
CA ALA A 165 -10.37 -27.15 -10.71
C ALA A 165 -10.98 -25.93 -10.01
N PRO A 166 -10.68 -25.70 -8.72
CA PRO A 166 -11.13 -24.50 -8.02
C PRO A 166 -10.59 -23.24 -8.70
N THR A 167 -11.48 -22.44 -9.25
CA THR A 167 -11.26 -21.17 -9.94
C THR A 167 -12.28 -20.15 -9.41
N SER A 168 -13.51 -20.17 -9.91
CA SER A 168 -14.58 -19.29 -9.45
C SER A 168 -14.82 -19.37 -7.93
N SER A 169 -14.75 -20.56 -7.34
CA SER A 169 -14.92 -20.72 -5.90
C SER A 169 -13.81 -20.06 -5.09
N THR A 170 -12.55 -20.15 -5.53
CA THR A 170 -11.43 -19.48 -4.85
C THR A 170 -11.45 -17.98 -5.06
N THR A 171 -11.81 -17.51 -6.25
CA THR A 171 -11.99 -16.09 -6.56
C THR A 171 -13.12 -15.48 -5.71
N ALA A 172 -14.25 -16.20 -5.57
CA ALA A 172 -15.35 -15.80 -4.70
C ALA A 172 -14.95 -15.70 -3.22
N GLN A 173 -14.23 -16.71 -2.69
CA GLN A 173 -13.70 -16.70 -1.31
C GLN A 173 -12.78 -15.51 -1.07
N MET A 174 -11.88 -15.23 -2.02
CA MET A 174 -10.95 -14.10 -1.95
C MET A 174 -11.70 -12.76 -1.95
N ALA A 175 -12.62 -12.56 -2.89
CA ALA A 175 -13.41 -11.33 -3.01
C ALA A 175 -14.29 -11.07 -1.76
N MET A 176 -14.90 -12.13 -1.20
CA MET A 176 -15.68 -12.03 0.04
C MET A 176 -14.78 -11.66 1.24
N GLY A 177 -13.58 -12.23 1.32
CA GLY A 177 -12.60 -11.88 2.34
C GLY A 177 -12.13 -10.42 2.22
N ASP A 178 -11.93 -9.91 1.01
CA ASP A 178 -11.59 -8.51 0.78
C ASP A 178 -12.76 -7.58 1.17
N ALA A 179 -13.99 -7.93 0.81
CA ALA A 179 -15.17 -7.17 1.22
C ALA A 179 -15.26 -7.07 2.75
N MET A 180 -15.01 -8.16 3.45
CA MET A 180 -14.99 -8.20 4.92
C MET A 180 -13.86 -7.31 5.49
N ALA A 181 -12.65 -7.39 4.94
CA ALA A 181 -11.51 -6.58 5.38
C ALA A 181 -11.75 -5.07 5.14
N MET A 182 -12.37 -4.69 4.01
CA MET A 182 -12.74 -3.29 3.73
C MET A 182 -13.80 -2.77 4.68
N CYS A 183 -14.84 -3.57 4.98
CA CYS A 183 -15.83 -3.19 6.00
C CYS A 183 -15.16 -2.93 7.37
N LEU A 184 -14.23 -3.79 7.78
CA LEU A 184 -13.50 -3.63 9.04
C LEU A 184 -12.61 -2.38 9.03
N MET A 185 -11.92 -2.10 7.92
CA MET A 185 -11.10 -0.91 7.74
C MET A 185 -11.92 0.38 7.89
N GLU A 186 -13.12 0.44 7.28
CA GLU A 186 -14.02 1.58 7.40
C GLU A 186 -14.58 1.75 8.83
N LEU A 187 -15.06 0.65 9.45
CA LEU A 187 -15.56 0.67 10.83
C LEU A 187 -14.49 1.12 11.83
N LYS A 188 -13.24 0.72 11.63
CA LYS A 188 -12.09 1.13 12.46
C LYS A 188 -11.59 2.53 12.11
N LYS A 189 -12.12 3.17 11.07
CA LYS A 189 -11.71 4.51 10.59
C LYS A 189 -10.21 4.59 10.31
N VAL A 190 -9.63 3.53 9.75
CA VAL A 190 -8.20 3.46 9.43
C VAL A 190 -7.86 4.53 8.39
N LYS A 191 -6.93 5.42 8.72
CA LYS A 191 -6.48 6.51 7.84
C LYS A 191 -5.31 6.06 6.97
N ALA A 192 -5.02 6.82 5.92
CA ALA A 192 -3.84 6.60 5.08
C ALA A 192 -2.53 6.60 5.89
N SER A 193 -2.43 7.45 6.92
CA SER A 193 -1.30 7.49 7.86
C SER A 193 -1.16 6.20 8.69
N ASP A 194 -2.26 5.53 9.02
CA ASP A 194 -2.23 4.25 9.75
C ASP A 194 -1.80 3.12 8.81
N PHE A 195 -2.27 3.14 7.56
CA PHE A 195 -1.84 2.21 6.53
C PHE A 195 -0.32 2.29 6.29
N ALA A 196 0.24 3.51 6.29
CA ALA A 196 1.67 3.75 6.15
C ALA A 196 2.50 3.09 7.27
N LYS A 197 1.98 3.05 8.51
CA LYS A 197 2.65 2.38 9.65
C LYS A 197 2.85 0.88 9.41
N PHE A 198 1.91 0.24 8.68
CA PHE A 198 1.99 -1.19 8.32
C PHE A 198 2.84 -1.45 7.08
N HIS A 199 3.19 -0.40 6.30
CA HIS A 199 3.96 -0.50 5.06
C HIS A 199 5.17 0.46 5.02
N PRO A 200 6.04 0.50 6.03
CA PRO A 200 7.07 1.54 6.16
C PRO A 200 8.13 1.49 5.05
N GLY A 201 8.36 0.35 4.44
CA GLY A 201 9.42 0.14 3.43
C GLY A 201 8.98 0.30 1.97
N GLY A 202 7.69 0.47 1.69
CA GLY A 202 7.18 0.59 0.31
C GLY A 202 7.09 2.04 -0.16
N ASN A 203 7.09 2.27 -1.49
CA ASN A 203 6.91 3.61 -2.07
C ASN A 203 5.64 4.30 -1.53
N LEU A 204 4.56 3.55 -1.32
CA LEU A 204 3.33 4.08 -0.75
C LEU A 204 3.52 4.53 0.72
N GLY A 205 4.27 3.76 1.52
CA GLY A 205 4.61 4.14 2.90
C GLY A 205 5.44 5.43 2.94
N LYS A 206 6.49 5.52 2.12
CA LYS A 206 7.32 6.72 2.00
C LYS A 206 6.51 7.96 1.59
N ARG A 207 5.61 7.84 0.62
CA ARG A 207 4.72 8.94 0.19
C ARG A 207 3.84 9.49 1.30
N LEU A 208 3.50 8.66 2.28
CA LEU A 208 2.60 9.00 3.38
C LEU A 208 3.32 9.39 4.68
N THR A 209 4.63 9.20 4.77
CA THR A 209 5.37 9.41 6.03
C THR A 209 6.66 10.23 5.88
N LEU A 210 7.29 10.25 4.70
CA LEU A 210 8.54 10.98 4.50
C LEU A 210 8.28 12.49 4.52
N THR A 211 9.00 13.21 5.39
CA THR A 211 8.87 14.66 5.55
C THR A 211 10.03 15.41 4.92
N ALA A 212 9.78 16.67 4.57
CA ALA A 212 10.80 17.59 4.07
C ALA A 212 11.95 17.77 5.07
N GLY A 213 11.67 17.77 6.36
CA GLY A 213 12.67 17.87 7.42
C GLY A 213 13.60 16.66 7.44
N GLN A 214 13.07 15.44 7.31
CA GLN A 214 13.89 14.22 7.21
C GLN A 214 14.81 14.24 6.00
N MET A 215 14.32 14.71 4.84
CA MET A 215 15.13 14.85 3.63
C MET A 215 16.19 15.93 3.75
N ALA A 216 15.85 17.07 4.35
CA ALA A 216 16.76 18.17 4.54
C ALA A 216 17.91 17.85 5.52
N GLN A 217 17.71 16.90 6.47
CA GLN A 217 18.76 16.47 7.40
C GLN A 217 19.91 15.72 6.74
N VAL A 218 19.66 15.01 5.63
CA VAL A 218 20.70 14.26 4.91
C VAL A 218 21.37 15.09 3.82
N ASN A 219 20.80 16.24 3.49
CA ASN A 219 21.37 17.17 2.50
C ASN A 219 22.35 18.18 3.13
N PRO A 220 23.31 18.70 2.35
CA PRO A 220 24.07 19.86 2.76
C PRO A 220 23.19 21.06 3.07
N LYS A 221 23.66 21.96 3.93
CA LYS A 221 22.98 23.22 4.27
C LYS A 221 23.68 24.40 3.60
N PRO A 222 23.45 24.70 2.31
CA PRO A 222 24.09 25.79 1.61
C PRO A 222 23.53 27.12 2.12
N SER A 223 24.24 27.76 3.06
CA SER A 223 23.90 29.06 3.60
C SER A 223 25.05 30.04 3.49
N VAL A 224 24.74 31.32 3.35
CA VAL A 224 25.66 32.46 3.31
C VAL A 224 25.04 33.65 4.03
N HIS A 225 25.83 34.59 4.48
CA HIS A 225 25.38 35.88 5.02
C HIS A 225 25.29 36.95 3.91
N ALA A 226 24.49 37.98 4.14
CA ALA A 226 24.29 39.05 3.17
C ALA A 226 25.64 39.75 2.70
N GLY A 227 26.60 39.84 3.60
CA GLY A 227 27.94 40.39 3.29
C GLY A 227 28.92 39.42 2.62
N THR A 228 28.55 38.15 2.41
CA THR A 228 29.43 37.14 1.81
C THR A 228 29.80 37.54 0.38
N PRO A 229 31.13 37.56 0.04
CA PRO A 229 31.59 37.87 -1.34
C PRO A 229 30.98 36.91 -2.35
N LEU A 230 30.60 37.42 -3.52
CA LEU A 230 29.92 36.64 -4.55
C LEU A 230 30.69 35.39 -5.00
N LYS A 231 32.02 35.48 -5.06
CA LYS A 231 32.89 34.33 -5.36
C LYS A 231 32.68 33.18 -4.38
N GLU A 232 32.52 33.48 -3.09
CA GLU A 232 32.26 32.47 -2.06
C GLU A 232 30.84 31.87 -2.18
N VAL A 233 29.86 32.73 -2.51
CA VAL A 233 28.49 32.27 -2.80
C VAL A 233 28.49 31.23 -3.92
N ILE A 234 29.19 31.51 -5.02
CA ILE A 234 29.31 30.57 -6.16
C ILE A 234 29.94 29.24 -5.72
N ILE A 235 30.99 29.31 -4.87
CA ILE A 235 31.62 28.09 -4.33
C ILE A 235 30.65 27.29 -3.46
N VAL A 236 29.87 27.95 -2.60
CA VAL A 236 28.87 27.31 -1.74
C VAL A 236 27.81 26.58 -2.59
N ILE A 237 27.26 27.26 -3.60
CA ILE A 237 26.24 26.65 -4.50
C ILE A 237 26.84 25.44 -5.23
N SER A 238 28.03 25.61 -5.84
CA SER A 238 28.70 24.57 -6.62
C SER A 238 29.08 23.34 -5.78
N LYS A 239 29.60 23.56 -4.56
CA LYS A 239 30.02 22.50 -3.63
C LYS A 239 28.84 21.66 -3.15
N ASN A 240 27.72 22.31 -2.86
CA ASN A 240 26.56 21.64 -2.27
C ASN A 240 25.62 20.99 -3.30
N ARG A 241 25.75 21.32 -4.58
CA ARG A 241 25.01 20.70 -5.71
C ARG A 241 23.47 20.75 -5.60
N LEU A 242 22.92 21.71 -4.85
CA LEU A 242 21.49 21.94 -4.74
C LEU A 242 21.00 23.12 -5.60
N GLY A 243 21.88 23.68 -6.44
CA GLY A 243 21.56 24.75 -7.39
C GLY A 243 21.20 26.09 -6.75
N ALA A 244 21.33 26.23 -5.43
CA ALA A 244 21.05 27.47 -4.72
C ALA A 244 21.79 27.54 -3.38
N ALA A 245 21.88 28.78 -2.81
CA ALA A 245 22.28 29.04 -1.43
C ALA A 245 21.24 29.93 -0.75
N VAL A 246 21.01 29.69 0.54
CA VAL A 246 20.08 30.47 1.37
C VAL A 246 20.86 31.62 2.02
N VAL A 247 20.34 32.84 1.93
CA VAL A 247 20.91 33.98 2.66
C VAL A 247 20.22 34.05 4.02
N ILE A 248 21.03 34.00 5.09
CA ILE A 248 20.59 33.99 6.47
C ILE A 248 21.20 35.19 7.26
N ASP A 249 20.52 35.56 8.36
CA ASP A 249 21.06 36.51 9.34
C ASP A 249 21.87 35.78 10.44
N GLU A 250 22.37 36.56 11.41
CA GLU A 250 23.14 36.06 12.55
C GLU A 250 22.36 35.09 13.49
N ASN A 251 21.05 35.07 13.38
CA ASN A 251 20.16 34.19 14.14
C ASN A 251 19.64 33.01 13.27
N GLU A 252 20.33 32.74 12.15
CA GLU A 252 19.92 31.70 11.17
C GLU A 252 18.55 31.92 10.53
N LYS A 253 17.96 33.14 10.61
CA LYS A 253 16.71 33.48 9.95
C LYS A 253 16.91 33.63 8.44
N VAL A 254 15.97 33.07 7.67
CA VAL A 254 15.99 33.15 6.20
C VAL A 254 15.67 34.57 5.77
N LEU A 255 16.62 35.21 5.08
CA LEU A 255 16.47 36.53 4.45
C LEU A 255 16.12 36.40 2.97
N GLY A 256 16.67 35.40 2.27
CA GLY A 256 16.48 35.22 0.85
C GLY A 256 17.15 33.98 0.28
N ILE A 257 17.14 33.88 -1.03
CA ILE A 257 17.75 32.78 -1.80
C ILE A 257 18.55 33.35 -2.99
N ILE A 258 19.65 32.69 -3.33
CA ILE A 258 20.41 32.92 -4.54
C ILE A 258 20.48 31.59 -5.30
N THR A 259 20.01 31.57 -6.54
CA THR A 259 20.04 30.41 -7.41
C THR A 259 21.11 30.49 -8.49
N ASP A 260 21.43 29.38 -9.16
CA ASP A 260 22.28 29.36 -10.36
C ASP A 260 21.78 30.30 -11.45
N GLY A 261 20.46 30.46 -11.57
CA GLY A 261 19.82 31.39 -12.51
C GLY A 261 20.14 32.85 -12.17
N ASP A 262 20.21 33.20 -10.88
CA ASP A 262 20.54 34.56 -10.44
C ASP A 262 22.00 34.87 -10.70
N ILE A 263 22.88 33.88 -10.47
CA ILE A 263 24.30 34.03 -10.83
C ILE A 263 24.49 34.29 -12.33
N ARG A 264 23.78 33.55 -13.20
CA ARG A 264 23.87 33.74 -14.65
C ARG A 264 23.38 35.14 -15.07
N ARG A 265 22.21 35.54 -14.60
CA ARG A 265 21.65 36.88 -14.89
C ARG A 265 22.55 38.01 -14.40
N MET A 266 23.18 37.80 -13.24
CA MET A 266 24.12 38.77 -12.72
C MET A 266 25.35 38.89 -13.61
N LEU A 267 25.93 37.76 -14.10
CA LEU A 267 27.10 37.76 -15.01
C LEU A 267 26.82 38.46 -16.37
N GLU A 268 25.55 38.43 -16.82
CA GLU A 268 25.13 39.16 -18.03
C GLU A 268 25.15 40.68 -17.83
N ASN A 269 24.89 41.17 -16.61
CA ASN A 269 24.68 42.57 -16.30
C ASN A 269 25.90 43.25 -15.66
N HIS A 270 26.94 42.50 -15.22
CA HIS A 270 28.11 43.03 -14.53
C HIS A 270 29.42 42.52 -15.16
N SER A 271 30.29 43.44 -15.50
CA SER A 271 31.61 43.14 -16.09
C SER A 271 32.64 42.64 -15.05
N SER A 272 32.40 42.82 -13.76
CA SER A 272 33.26 42.37 -12.66
C SER A 272 32.41 41.88 -11.47
N ILE A 273 32.88 40.82 -10.83
CA ILE A 273 32.24 40.23 -9.64
C ILE A 273 32.97 40.55 -8.33
N GLN A 274 34.08 41.30 -8.39
CA GLN A 274 35.01 41.47 -7.26
C GLN A 274 34.43 42.26 -6.08
N GLU A 275 33.51 43.19 -6.35
CA GLU A 275 32.87 44.03 -5.33
C GLU A 275 31.45 43.61 -4.97
N LEU A 276 30.95 42.55 -5.59
CA LEU A 276 29.61 42.08 -5.37
C LEU A 276 29.53 41.11 -4.16
N THR A 277 28.48 41.26 -3.40
CA THR A 277 28.15 40.39 -2.25
C THR A 277 26.82 39.71 -2.45
N ALA A 278 26.47 38.76 -1.58
CA ALA A 278 25.18 38.11 -1.56
C ALA A 278 24.01 39.11 -1.51
N ALA A 279 24.19 40.23 -0.76
CA ALA A 279 23.18 41.29 -0.63
C ALA A 279 22.81 41.95 -1.96
N THR A 280 23.69 41.92 -2.97
CA THR A 280 23.45 42.55 -4.27
C THR A 280 22.49 41.74 -5.17
N ILE A 281 22.37 40.42 -4.94
CA ILE A 281 21.72 39.53 -5.90
C ILE A 281 20.66 38.61 -5.31
N PHE A 282 20.53 38.52 -3.97
CA PHE A 282 19.53 37.61 -3.40
C PHE A 282 18.09 38.10 -3.62
N HIS A 283 17.19 37.16 -3.79
CA HIS A 283 15.77 37.42 -3.81
C HIS A 283 15.18 37.25 -2.39
N ALA A 284 14.54 38.30 -1.87
CA ALA A 284 13.86 38.30 -0.59
C ALA A 284 12.55 37.53 -0.66
N GLY A 285 12.11 36.97 0.47
CA GLY A 285 10.83 36.26 0.57
C GLY A 285 10.78 34.95 -0.25
N PRO A 286 11.78 34.07 -0.13
CA PRO A 286 11.79 32.80 -0.84
C PRO A 286 10.63 31.91 -0.38
N ILE A 287 10.25 30.97 -1.23
CA ILE A 287 9.25 29.97 -0.86
C ILE A 287 9.87 29.02 0.17
N THR A 288 9.23 28.91 1.32
CA THR A 288 9.66 28.02 2.41
C THR A 288 8.56 27.04 2.77
N ILE A 289 8.93 25.88 3.29
CA ILE A 289 8.02 24.86 3.85
C ILE A 289 8.47 24.46 5.25
N GLY A 290 7.55 23.98 6.06
CA GLY A 290 7.83 23.46 7.39
C GLY A 290 8.54 22.08 7.33
N PRO A 291 9.29 21.69 8.38
CA PRO A 291 9.95 20.39 8.43
C PRO A 291 8.96 19.21 8.42
N ASP A 292 7.73 19.40 8.90
CA ASP A 292 6.69 18.36 8.95
C ASP A 292 5.90 18.24 7.64
N THR A 293 6.14 19.10 6.65
CA THR A 293 5.52 19.01 5.32
C THR A 293 5.89 17.68 4.67
N LEU A 294 4.90 16.95 4.15
CA LEU A 294 5.15 15.68 3.46
C LEU A 294 5.94 15.89 2.16
N ALA A 295 6.80 14.95 1.83
CA ALA A 295 7.59 14.98 0.60
C ALA A 295 6.72 15.09 -0.67
N VAL A 296 5.54 14.46 -0.68
CA VAL A 296 4.57 14.58 -1.78
C VAL A 296 3.97 15.98 -1.90
N GLU A 297 3.74 16.67 -0.79
CA GLU A 297 3.24 18.05 -0.78
C GLU A 297 4.33 19.02 -1.24
N ALA A 298 5.58 18.76 -0.83
CA ALA A 298 6.73 19.51 -1.30
C ALA A 298 6.92 19.39 -2.82
N LEU A 299 6.76 18.16 -3.38
CA LEU A 299 6.78 17.94 -4.82
C LEU A 299 5.69 18.73 -5.54
N ALA A 300 4.45 18.61 -5.07
CA ALA A 300 3.32 19.34 -5.67
C ALA A 300 3.54 20.85 -5.67
N LEU A 301 4.15 21.39 -4.60
CA LEU A 301 4.50 22.80 -4.53
C LEU A 301 5.62 23.18 -5.52
N MET A 302 6.65 22.31 -5.68
CA MET A 302 7.70 22.52 -6.68
C MET A 302 7.13 22.57 -8.09
N GLU A 303 6.24 21.65 -8.44
CA GLU A 303 5.56 21.60 -9.74
C GLU A 303 4.66 22.83 -9.94
N GLN A 304 3.85 23.21 -8.95
CA GLN A 304 2.97 24.38 -9.04
C GLN A 304 3.72 25.68 -9.24
N LYS A 305 4.93 25.81 -8.67
CA LYS A 305 5.74 27.01 -8.69
C LYS A 305 6.84 27.00 -9.74
N ASP A 306 6.96 25.91 -10.50
CA ASP A 306 8.01 25.68 -11.50
C ASP A 306 9.42 25.90 -10.92
N ILE A 307 9.68 25.31 -9.75
CA ILE A 307 10.95 25.37 -9.02
C ILE A 307 11.47 23.98 -8.69
N SER A 308 12.79 23.82 -8.64
CA SER A 308 13.44 22.55 -8.35
C SER A 308 14.01 22.44 -6.93
N GLN A 309 13.98 23.52 -6.14
CA GLN A 309 14.46 23.56 -4.76
C GLN A 309 13.40 24.18 -3.84
N LEU A 310 13.36 23.70 -2.60
CA LEU A 310 12.59 24.31 -1.52
C LEU A 310 13.45 24.46 -0.26
N ILE A 311 13.30 25.60 0.38
CA ILE A 311 13.89 25.85 1.68
C ILE A 311 13.00 25.25 2.75
N VAL A 312 13.58 24.45 3.63
CA VAL A 312 12.90 23.96 4.84
C VAL A 312 13.25 24.90 5.99
N ALA A 313 12.24 25.51 6.57
CA ALA A 313 12.40 26.45 7.68
C ALA A 313 11.36 26.22 8.77
N GLN A 314 11.74 26.44 10.01
CA GLN A 314 10.85 26.43 11.17
C GLN A 314 10.86 27.82 11.83
N ASP A 315 9.72 28.47 11.92
CA ASP A 315 9.59 29.84 12.45
C ASP A 315 10.61 30.79 11.80
N ASN A 316 10.74 30.71 10.47
CA ASN A 316 11.71 31.41 9.63
C ASN A 316 13.19 31.07 9.90
N THR A 317 13.51 30.09 10.77
CA THR A 317 14.89 29.62 10.99
C THR A 317 15.24 28.55 9.98
N PHE A 318 16.39 28.64 9.33
CA PHE A 318 16.85 27.73 8.30
C PHE A 318 17.13 26.33 8.87
N VAL A 319 16.38 25.34 8.44
CA VAL A 319 16.56 23.93 8.80
C VAL A 319 17.41 23.20 7.77
N GLY A 320 17.19 23.46 6.49
CA GLY A 320 17.90 22.85 5.38
C GLY A 320 17.22 23.10 4.05
N MET A 321 17.62 22.36 3.02
CA MET A 321 17.10 22.49 1.67
C MET A 321 16.84 21.11 1.07
N ILE A 322 15.81 21.00 0.24
CA ILE A 322 15.50 19.80 -0.56
C ILE A 322 15.49 20.16 -2.04
N HIS A 323 15.88 19.19 -2.86
CA HIS A 323 15.89 19.33 -4.31
C HIS A 323 14.99 18.26 -4.95
N ILE A 324 14.40 18.53 -6.10
CA ILE A 324 13.49 17.60 -6.81
C ILE A 324 14.15 16.23 -7.07
N HIS A 325 15.48 16.19 -7.32
CA HIS A 325 16.21 14.95 -7.49
C HIS A 325 16.26 14.08 -6.22
N ASP A 326 16.13 14.67 -5.04
CA ASP A 326 16.08 13.91 -3.80
C ASP A 326 14.73 13.19 -3.69
N LEU A 327 13.64 13.86 -4.08
CA LEU A 327 12.31 13.27 -4.19
C LEU A 327 12.26 12.10 -5.19
N MET A 328 12.94 12.26 -6.34
CA MET A 328 13.09 11.20 -7.35
C MET A 328 13.83 9.98 -6.79
N LYS A 329 14.96 10.18 -6.09
CA LYS A 329 15.74 9.07 -5.48
C LYS A 329 14.93 8.30 -4.45
N GLU A 330 14.05 8.97 -3.70
CA GLU A 330 13.18 8.35 -2.71
C GLU A 330 11.95 7.67 -3.32
N GLY A 331 11.75 7.76 -4.64
CA GLY A 331 10.60 7.15 -5.34
C GLY A 331 9.28 7.88 -5.07
N ILE A 332 9.35 9.20 -4.81
CA ILE A 332 8.16 10.04 -4.58
C ILE A 332 7.52 10.48 -5.91
N LEU A 333 8.33 10.56 -6.96
CA LEU A 333 7.87 10.81 -8.34
C LEU A 333 7.29 9.57 -8.99
#